data_b57aea6df53db95a880652e6d64c5123
#
_entry.id   b57aea6df53db95a880652e6d64c5123
#
_cell.length_a   1.000
_cell.length_b   1.000
_cell.length_c   1.000
_cell.angle_alpha   90.00
_cell.angle_beta   90.00
_cell.angle_gamma   90.00
#
_symmetry.space_group_name_H-M   'P 1'
#
loop_
_entity.id
_entity.type
_entity.pdbx_description
1 polymer ?
#
loop_
_entity_poly.entity_id
_entity_poly.type
_entity_poly.pdbx_seq_one_letter_code
_entity_poly.pdbx_strand_id
1 'polypeptide(L)'
;VSALLNFKLFRIFFKGQVNKFTSTLVLLISILIIGASCYILVLATEKISHILEINLFFGAFIIAAIASSIPDTIFSIQDAENDKFIDSFSNAYGSNIFDICIGIGFPVLIYTLLHGSINMSMPIERIGWLGDYIFGGNLLLWSLVILFLFSLIISVVYYVGKLNLKSAIFIFLLFITFISSLLMF
;
A
#
# COMPACT_ATOMS: atom_id res chain seq x y z
N VAL A 1 15.59 5.76 16.25
CA VAL A 1 14.36 5.19 15.69
C VAL A 1 13.59 4.47 16.80
N SER A 2 14.23 3.61 17.62
CA SER A 2 13.59 2.86 18.72
C SER A 2 12.91 3.75 19.78
N ALA A 3 13.39 4.94 20.05
CA ALA A 3 12.81 5.86 21.06
C ALA A 3 11.48 6.50 20.58
N LEU A 4 11.34 6.72 19.27
CA LEU A 4 10.10 7.25 18.68
C LEU A 4 9.01 6.17 18.58
N LEU A 5 9.41 4.91 18.37
CA LEU A 5 8.52 3.76 18.21
C LEU A 5 8.08 3.17 19.56
N ASN A 6 8.85 3.40 20.64
CA ASN A 6 8.44 3.09 22.02
C ASN A 6 7.47 4.12 22.62
N PHE A 7 6.76 4.87 21.75
CA PHE A 7 5.73 5.79 22.20
C PHE A 7 4.61 4.95 22.85
N LYS A 8 4.69 4.79 24.16
CA LYS A 8 3.67 4.11 24.95
C LYS A 8 2.43 4.99 25.05
N LEU A 9 1.78 5.27 23.90
CA LEU A 9 0.54 6.04 23.80
C LEU A 9 -0.50 5.51 24.80
N PHE A 10 -0.56 4.20 24.97
CA PHE A 10 -1.39 3.57 25.97
C PHE A 10 -1.06 4.07 27.39
N ARG A 11 0.21 4.30 27.71
CA ARG A 11 0.66 4.77 29.03
C ARG A 11 0.34 6.25 29.28
N ILE A 12 0.23 7.03 28.21
CA ILE A 12 -0.13 8.45 28.27
C ILE A 12 -1.64 8.60 28.53
N PHE A 13 -2.46 7.80 27.86
CA PHE A 13 -3.91 7.88 27.95
C PHE A 13 -4.47 7.06 29.13
N PHE A 14 -3.80 5.97 29.51
CA PHE A 14 -4.31 5.04 30.52
C PHE A 14 -3.22 4.73 31.56
N LYS A 15 -3.28 5.42 32.70
CA LYS A 15 -2.36 5.19 33.86
C LYS A 15 -2.64 3.90 34.63
N GLY A 16 -3.55 3.03 34.18
CA GLY A 16 -4.05 1.88 34.92
C GLY A 16 -3.81 0.53 34.26
N GLN A 17 -4.35 -0.53 34.87
CA GLN A 17 -4.29 -1.89 34.35
C GLN A 17 -5.08 -2.02 33.06
N VAL A 18 -4.55 -2.80 32.11
CA VAL A 18 -5.22 -3.13 30.85
C VAL A 18 -6.47 -3.94 31.14
N ASN A 19 -7.65 -3.34 30.97
CA ASN A 19 -8.93 -4.00 31.08
C ASN A 19 -9.58 -4.11 29.69
N LYS A 20 -10.47 -5.09 29.51
CA LYS A 20 -11.19 -5.28 28.22
C LYS A 20 -11.87 -3.98 27.74
N PHE A 21 -12.49 -3.24 28.65
CA PHE A 21 -13.15 -1.98 28.34
C PHE A 21 -12.17 -0.92 27.85
N THR A 22 -11.04 -0.72 28.55
CA THR A 22 -10.03 0.28 28.14
C THR A 22 -9.37 -0.09 26.81
N SER A 23 -9.13 -1.37 26.56
CA SER A 23 -8.59 -1.86 25.28
C SER A 23 -9.55 -1.61 24.12
N THR A 24 -10.87 -1.86 24.31
CA THR A 24 -11.87 -1.58 23.29
C THR A 24 -11.99 -0.08 23.02
N LEU A 25 -11.93 0.74 24.06
CA LEU A 25 -12.00 2.20 23.89
C LEU A 25 -10.78 2.75 23.15
N VAL A 26 -9.57 2.26 23.46
CA VAL A 26 -8.35 2.62 22.71
C VAL A 26 -8.48 2.20 21.25
N LEU A 27 -8.96 0.99 20.99
CA LEU A 27 -9.17 0.50 19.61
C LEU A 27 -10.12 1.44 18.85
N LEU A 28 -11.26 1.81 19.41
CA LEU A 28 -12.22 2.69 18.76
C LEU A 28 -11.63 4.09 18.47
N ILE A 29 -10.93 4.67 19.45
CA ILE A 29 -10.25 5.96 19.26
C ILE A 29 -9.18 5.85 18.17
N SER A 30 -8.40 4.76 18.16
CA SER A 30 -7.37 4.55 17.14
C SER A 30 -7.98 4.43 15.75
N ILE A 31 -9.08 3.72 15.58
CA ILE A 31 -9.80 3.62 14.30
C ILE A 31 -10.27 4.99 13.82
N LEU A 32 -10.81 5.84 14.70
CA LEU A 32 -11.24 7.19 14.36
C LEU A 32 -10.06 8.07 13.92
N ILE A 33 -8.94 8.00 14.65
CA ILE A 33 -7.72 8.76 14.30
C ILE A 33 -7.17 8.29 12.96
N ILE A 34 -7.10 6.98 12.72
CA ILE A 34 -6.65 6.41 11.44
C ILE A 34 -7.57 6.88 10.32
N GLY A 35 -8.89 6.77 10.48
CA GLY A 35 -9.85 7.23 9.47
C GLY A 35 -9.70 8.72 9.13
N ALA A 36 -9.54 9.59 10.15
CA ALA A 36 -9.27 11.01 9.93
C ALA A 36 -7.93 11.25 9.20
N SER A 37 -6.89 10.50 9.56
CA SER A 37 -5.58 10.60 8.91
C SER A 37 -5.63 10.14 7.45
N CYS A 38 -6.36 9.06 7.14
CA CYS A 38 -6.59 8.61 5.77
C CYS A 38 -7.34 9.66 4.94
N TYR A 39 -8.36 10.30 5.51
CA TYR A 39 -9.08 11.37 4.83
C TYR A 39 -8.16 12.56 4.48
N ILE A 40 -7.33 12.99 5.43
CA ILE A 40 -6.34 14.05 5.21
C ILE A 40 -5.32 13.64 4.14
N LEU A 41 -4.87 12.38 4.16
CA LEU A 41 -3.94 11.85 3.15
C LEU A 41 -4.53 11.92 1.74
N VAL A 42 -5.79 11.53 1.56
CA VAL A 42 -6.48 11.61 0.27
C VAL A 42 -6.54 13.06 -0.23
N LEU A 43 -6.97 14.00 0.62
CA LEU A 43 -7.03 15.43 0.26
C LEU A 43 -5.65 16.01 -0.06
N ALA A 44 -4.62 15.60 0.68
CA ALA A 44 -3.25 16.04 0.43
C ALA A 44 -2.73 15.51 -0.92
N THR A 45 -2.98 14.23 -1.21
CA THR A 45 -2.59 13.60 -2.48
C THR A 45 -3.25 14.29 -3.66
N GLU A 46 -4.55 14.58 -3.58
CA GLU A 46 -5.29 15.30 -4.62
C GLU A 46 -4.69 16.69 -4.87
N LYS A 47 -4.46 17.46 -3.81
CA LYS A 47 -3.85 18.80 -3.93
C LYS A 47 -2.43 18.76 -4.50
N ILE A 48 -1.60 17.83 -4.04
CA ILE A 48 -0.22 17.68 -4.53
C ILE A 48 -0.23 17.29 -6.01
N SER A 49 -1.08 16.35 -6.41
CA SER A 49 -1.21 15.95 -7.82
C SER A 49 -1.61 17.13 -8.69
N HIS A 50 -2.53 17.95 -8.21
CA HIS A 50 -2.98 19.17 -8.93
C HIS A 50 -1.88 20.22 -9.06
N ILE A 51 -1.10 20.45 -8.00
CA ILE A 51 0.01 21.43 -7.98
C ILE A 51 1.15 20.98 -8.89
N LEU A 52 1.45 19.67 -8.91
CA LEU A 52 2.51 19.08 -9.72
C LEU A 52 2.07 18.82 -11.17
N GLU A 53 0.79 19.09 -11.51
CA GLU A 53 0.19 18.81 -12.82
C GLU A 53 0.35 17.35 -13.26
N ILE A 54 0.35 16.42 -12.29
CA ILE A 54 0.40 14.98 -12.55
C ILE A 54 -1.01 14.38 -12.48
N ASN A 55 -1.24 13.34 -13.27
CA ASN A 55 -2.51 12.64 -13.21
C ASN A 55 -2.76 12.10 -11.78
N LEU A 56 -3.98 12.27 -11.27
CA LEU A 56 -4.38 11.85 -9.93
C LEU A 56 -4.12 10.35 -9.68
N PHE A 57 -4.23 9.53 -10.73
CA PHE A 57 -3.89 8.10 -10.65
C PHE A 57 -2.45 7.88 -10.17
N PHE A 58 -1.49 8.60 -10.77
CA PHE A 58 -0.07 8.50 -10.38
C PHE A 58 0.18 9.10 -8.99
N GLY A 59 -0.48 10.21 -8.66
CA GLY A 59 -0.41 10.80 -7.33
C GLY A 59 -0.91 9.83 -6.26
N ALA A 60 -2.05 9.20 -6.47
CA ALA A 60 -2.59 8.20 -5.57
C ALA A 60 -1.69 6.96 -5.49
N PHE A 61 -1.21 6.47 -6.64
CA PHE A 61 -0.39 5.27 -6.71
C PHE A 61 0.99 5.43 -6.05
N ILE A 62 1.64 6.58 -6.24
CA ILE A 62 2.99 6.81 -5.71
C ILE A 62 2.92 7.39 -4.29
N ILE A 63 2.19 8.50 -4.10
CA ILE A 63 2.21 9.23 -2.83
C ILE A 63 1.38 8.52 -1.77
N ALA A 64 0.12 8.21 -2.08
CA ALA A 64 -0.78 7.62 -1.09
C ALA A 64 -0.38 6.17 -0.76
N ALA A 65 0.02 5.36 -1.76
CA ALA A 65 0.44 3.99 -1.53
C ALA A 65 1.73 3.91 -0.69
N ILE A 66 2.73 4.74 -0.98
CA ILE A 66 3.95 4.80 -0.16
C ILE A 66 3.61 5.24 1.26
N ALA A 67 2.85 6.31 1.42
CA ALA A 67 2.50 6.84 2.74
C ALA A 67 1.70 5.85 3.58
N SER A 68 0.75 5.10 3.00
CA SER A 68 -0.04 4.08 3.69
C SER A 68 0.79 2.86 4.10
N SER A 69 1.84 2.52 3.34
CA SER A 69 2.70 1.37 3.63
C SER A 69 3.82 1.67 4.65
N ILE A 70 4.05 2.93 5.02
CA ILE A 70 5.07 3.29 6.02
C ILE A 70 4.85 2.58 7.37
N PRO A 71 3.65 2.57 7.98
CA PRO A 71 3.42 1.87 9.23
C PRO A 71 3.74 0.38 9.15
N ASP A 72 3.30 -0.31 8.10
CA ASP A 72 3.54 -1.74 7.91
C ASP A 72 5.02 -2.04 7.75
N THR A 73 5.75 -1.19 7.02
CA THR A 73 7.21 -1.29 6.87
C THR A 73 7.90 -1.16 8.23
N ILE A 74 7.49 -0.18 9.05
CA ILE A 74 8.07 0.04 10.38
C ILE A 74 7.83 -1.17 11.29
N PHE A 75 6.60 -1.70 11.33
CA PHE A 75 6.29 -2.89 12.11
C PHE A 75 7.06 -4.11 11.65
N SER A 76 7.17 -4.33 10.34
CA SER A 76 7.94 -5.44 9.78
C SER A 76 9.43 -5.36 10.13
N ILE A 77 10.02 -4.15 10.13
CA ILE A 77 11.40 -3.93 10.55
C ILE A 77 11.56 -4.24 12.05
N GLN A 78 10.63 -3.78 12.90
CA GLN A 78 10.68 -4.05 14.34
C GLN A 78 10.59 -5.54 14.65
N ASP A 79 9.72 -6.27 13.98
CA ASP A 79 9.59 -7.71 14.17
C ASP A 79 10.86 -8.43 13.72
N ALA A 80 11.46 -8.02 12.61
CA ALA A 80 12.73 -8.57 12.14
C ALA A 80 13.89 -8.26 13.11
N GLU A 81 13.96 -7.05 13.69
CA GLU A 81 14.95 -6.66 14.72
C GLU A 81 14.81 -7.48 16.01
N ASN A 82 13.62 -8.02 16.27
CA ASN A 82 13.33 -8.91 17.43
C ASN A 82 13.42 -10.41 17.08
N ASP A 83 14.07 -10.77 15.97
CA ASP A 83 14.20 -12.14 15.46
C ASP A 83 12.87 -12.84 15.12
N LYS A 84 11.77 -12.04 14.95
CA LYS A 84 10.45 -12.52 14.57
C LYS A 84 10.24 -12.46 13.06
N PHE A 85 11.09 -13.16 12.31
CA PHE A 85 11.08 -13.09 10.84
C PHE A 85 9.75 -13.55 10.22
N ILE A 86 9.10 -14.55 10.81
CA ILE A 86 7.79 -15.03 10.33
C ILE A 86 6.71 -13.97 10.51
N ASP A 87 6.70 -13.28 11.66
CA ASP A 87 5.73 -12.21 11.94
C ASP A 87 5.96 -11.03 11.01
N SER A 88 7.22 -10.61 10.83
CA SER A 88 7.62 -9.56 9.88
C SER A 88 7.12 -9.86 8.45
N PHE A 89 7.34 -11.09 7.99
CA PHE A 89 6.93 -11.52 6.67
C PHE A 89 5.40 -11.61 6.54
N SER A 90 4.74 -12.16 7.55
CA SER A 90 3.28 -12.28 7.62
C SER A 90 2.60 -10.90 7.63
N ASN A 91 3.18 -9.91 8.31
CA ASN A 91 2.67 -8.54 8.30
C ASN A 91 2.73 -7.93 6.89
N ALA A 92 3.88 -8.04 6.21
CA ALA A 92 4.06 -7.49 4.87
C ALA A 92 3.11 -8.10 3.82
N TYR A 93 2.84 -9.41 3.89
CA TYR A 93 1.90 -10.06 2.98
C TYR A 93 0.44 -9.91 3.41
N GLY A 94 0.18 -9.97 4.71
CA GLY A 94 -1.16 -9.85 5.27
C GLY A 94 -1.79 -8.49 5.02
N SER A 95 -1.03 -7.41 5.15
CA SER A 95 -1.51 -6.05 4.83
C SER A 95 -1.93 -5.93 3.37
N ASN A 96 -1.12 -6.43 2.43
CA ASN A 96 -1.46 -6.40 1.01
C ASN A 96 -2.74 -7.19 0.68
N ILE A 97 -2.92 -8.37 1.30
CA ILE A 97 -4.15 -9.17 1.11
C ILE A 97 -5.35 -8.42 1.68
N PHE A 98 -5.21 -7.81 2.86
CA PHE A 98 -6.25 -7.02 3.48
C PHE A 98 -6.62 -5.81 2.61
N ASP A 99 -5.65 -5.08 2.09
CA ASP A 99 -5.85 -3.91 1.23
C ASP A 99 -6.62 -4.28 -0.05
N ILE A 100 -6.29 -5.40 -0.67
CA ILE A 100 -7.00 -5.86 -1.87
C ILE A 100 -8.41 -6.36 -1.54
N CYS A 101 -8.54 -7.25 -0.56
CA CYS A 101 -9.82 -7.92 -0.29
C CYS A 101 -10.81 -6.99 0.43
N ILE A 102 -10.36 -6.24 1.41
CA ILE A 102 -11.22 -5.39 2.23
C ILE A 102 -11.13 -3.94 1.78
N GLY A 103 -9.92 -3.40 1.57
CA GLY A 103 -9.73 -2.00 1.19
C GLY A 103 -10.33 -1.66 -0.17
N ILE A 104 -10.23 -2.55 -1.14
CA ILE A 104 -10.84 -2.37 -2.48
C ILE A 104 -12.16 -3.15 -2.59
N GLY A 105 -12.14 -4.43 -2.24
CA GLY A 105 -13.26 -5.33 -2.48
C GLY A 105 -14.56 -4.90 -1.78
N PHE A 106 -14.47 -4.50 -0.52
CA PHE A 106 -15.64 -4.13 0.27
C PHE A 106 -16.32 -2.82 -0.20
N PRO A 107 -15.61 -1.70 -0.44
CA PRO A 107 -16.21 -0.49 -1.01
C PRO A 107 -16.81 -0.73 -2.39
N VAL A 108 -16.14 -1.48 -3.26
CA VAL A 108 -16.64 -1.83 -4.59
C VAL A 108 -17.92 -2.66 -4.49
N LEU A 109 -17.96 -3.63 -3.58
CA LEU A 109 -19.17 -4.43 -3.34
C LEU A 109 -20.35 -3.55 -2.92
N ILE A 110 -20.14 -2.66 -1.93
CA ILE A 110 -21.21 -1.77 -1.45
C ILE A 110 -21.67 -0.84 -2.59
N TYR A 111 -20.73 -0.25 -3.31
CA TYR A 111 -21.06 0.68 -4.40
C TYR A 111 -21.85 -0.02 -5.50
N THR A 112 -21.42 -1.21 -5.94
CA THR A 112 -22.09 -1.95 -7.00
C THR A 112 -23.47 -2.45 -6.59
N LEU A 113 -23.68 -2.79 -5.34
CA LEU A 113 -25.00 -3.14 -4.80
C LEU A 113 -25.97 -1.95 -4.82
N LEU A 114 -25.47 -0.74 -4.58
CA LEU A 114 -26.30 0.47 -4.50
C LEU A 114 -26.50 1.18 -5.85
N HIS A 115 -25.48 1.16 -6.73
CA HIS A 115 -25.44 1.99 -7.94
C HIS A 115 -25.26 1.19 -9.23
N GLY A 116 -25.07 -0.13 -9.13
CA GLY A 116 -24.81 -0.99 -10.30
C GLY A 116 -23.34 -1.05 -10.70
N SER A 117 -23.05 -1.50 -11.92
CA SER A 117 -21.69 -1.77 -12.39
C SER A 117 -20.83 -0.51 -12.50
N ILE A 118 -19.55 -0.62 -12.10
CA ILE A 118 -18.55 0.43 -12.23
C ILE A 118 -17.76 0.20 -13.52
N ASN A 119 -17.60 1.26 -14.32
CA ASN A 119 -16.66 1.23 -15.44
C ASN A 119 -15.27 1.67 -14.95
N MET A 120 -14.33 0.73 -14.91
CA MET A 120 -12.96 0.97 -14.45
C MET A 120 -11.96 1.24 -15.60
N SER A 121 -12.44 1.52 -16.80
CA SER A 121 -11.56 1.87 -17.91
C SER A 121 -10.94 3.25 -17.70
N MET A 122 -9.63 3.33 -17.69
CA MET A 122 -8.86 4.57 -17.66
C MET A 122 -8.13 4.74 -18.99
N PRO A 123 -8.56 5.63 -19.90
CA PRO A 123 -7.87 5.83 -21.16
C PRO A 123 -6.48 6.44 -20.90
N ILE A 124 -5.49 5.99 -21.67
CA ILE A 124 -4.14 6.53 -21.65
C ILE A 124 -4.08 7.67 -22.69
N GLU A 125 -3.74 8.88 -22.25
CA GLU A 125 -3.65 10.04 -23.14
C GLU A 125 -2.37 10.05 -23.99
N ARG A 126 -1.31 9.39 -23.53
CA ARG A 126 -0.02 9.28 -24.26
C ARG A 126 0.32 7.82 -24.46
N ILE A 127 0.13 7.34 -25.66
CA ILE A 127 0.26 5.94 -25.99
C ILE A 127 1.51 5.71 -26.84
N GLY A 128 2.39 4.81 -26.36
CA GLY A 128 3.35 4.15 -27.22
C GLY A 128 2.64 3.05 -28.01
N TRP A 129 3.02 2.81 -29.25
CA TRP A 129 2.45 1.82 -30.16
C TRP A 129 2.19 0.43 -29.53
N LEU A 130 2.98 0.04 -28.52
CA LEU A 130 2.86 -1.23 -27.81
C LEU A 130 1.64 -1.24 -26.86
N GLY A 131 1.38 -0.14 -26.16
CA GLY A 131 0.27 -0.01 -25.23
C GLY A 131 -1.09 -0.09 -25.90
N ASP A 132 -1.23 0.58 -27.05
CA ASP A 132 -2.46 0.53 -27.86
C ASP A 132 -2.74 -0.88 -28.38
N TYR A 133 -1.73 -1.54 -28.89
CA TYR A 133 -1.87 -2.83 -29.54
C TYR A 133 -2.21 -3.96 -28.55
N ILE A 134 -1.61 -3.95 -27.37
CA ILE A 134 -1.74 -5.07 -26.40
C ILE A 134 -2.89 -4.85 -25.42
N PHE A 135 -3.10 -3.62 -24.94
CA PHE A 135 -4.01 -3.32 -23.83
C PHE A 135 -5.15 -2.36 -24.18
N GLY A 136 -5.33 -2.04 -25.45
CA GLY A 136 -6.40 -1.14 -25.89
C GLY A 136 -6.39 0.23 -25.21
N GLY A 137 -5.19 0.72 -24.81
CA GLY A 137 -5.04 2.00 -24.14
C GLY A 137 -5.57 2.08 -22.71
N ASN A 138 -5.67 0.96 -21.99
CA ASN A 138 -6.16 0.97 -20.62
C ASN A 138 -5.00 0.95 -19.60
N LEU A 139 -4.75 2.09 -18.96
CA LEU A 139 -3.69 2.27 -17.97
C LEU A 139 -3.82 1.31 -16.77
N LEU A 140 -5.05 1.04 -16.32
CA LEU A 140 -5.31 0.13 -15.22
C LEU A 140 -4.88 -1.30 -15.57
N LEU A 141 -5.24 -1.78 -16.76
CA LEU A 141 -4.84 -3.11 -17.23
C LEU A 141 -3.32 -3.23 -17.36
N TRP A 142 -2.68 -2.19 -17.90
CA TRP A 142 -1.23 -2.14 -18.00
C TRP A 142 -0.54 -2.24 -16.64
N SER A 143 -0.97 -1.42 -15.69
CA SER A 143 -0.40 -1.42 -14.33
C SER A 143 -0.60 -2.76 -13.62
N LEU A 144 -1.76 -3.41 -13.78
CA LEU A 144 -2.04 -4.73 -13.21
C LEU A 144 -1.15 -5.82 -13.79
N VAL A 145 -0.94 -5.83 -15.11
CA VAL A 145 -0.08 -6.83 -15.76
C VAL A 145 1.37 -6.65 -15.33
N ILE A 146 1.87 -5.43 -15.31
CA ILE A 146 3.23 -5.15 -14.82
C ILE A 146 3.36 -5.58 -13.36
N LEU A 147 2.42 -5.19 -12.50
CA LEU A 147 2.42 -5.59 -11.09
C LEU A 147 2.46 -7.12 -10.93
N PHE A 148 1.64 -7.84 -11.72
CA PHE A 148 1.63 -9.30 -11.71
C PHE A 148 3.00 -9.89 -12.09
N LEU A 149 3.62 -9.40 -13.16
CA LEU A 149 4.93 -9.86 -13.60
C LEU A 149 6.02 -9.61 -12.54
N PHE A 150 6.05 -8.41 -11.95
CA PHE A 150 6.99 -8.11 -10.88
C PHE A 150 6.76 -8.96 -9.63
N SER A 151 5.50 -9.19 -9.24
CA SER A 151 5.15 -10.05 -8.12
C SER A 151 5.61 -11.50 -8.35
N LEU A 152 5.50 -11.98 -9.59
CA LEU A 152 5.95 -13.31 -9.97
C LEU A 152 7.48 -13.42 -9.88
N ILE A 153 8.22 -12.41 -10.36
CA ILE A 153 9.68 -12.37 -10.24
C ILE A 153 10.11 -12.37 -8.77
N ILE A 154 9.49 -11.53 -7.95
CA ILE A 154 9.77 -11.46 -6.51
C ILE A 154 9.48 -12.81 -5.84
N SER A 155 8.36 -13.45 -6.18
CA SER A 155 7.99 -14.77 -5.65
C SER A 155 9.02 -15.84 -5.99
N VAL A 156 9.56 -15.84 -7.22
CA VAL A 156 10.63 -16.74 -7.63
C VAL A 156 11.92 -16.47 -6.85
N VAL A 157 12.27 -15.21 -6.62
CA VAL A 157 13.44 -14.83 -5.80
C VAL A 157 13.30 -15.37 -4.37
N TYR A 158 12.12 -15.28 -3.77
CA TYR A 158 11.87 -15.84 -2.44
C TYR A 158 11.91 -17.38 -2.42
N TYR A 159 11.41 -18.02 -3.46
CA TYR A 159 11.40 -19.48 -3.55
C TYR A 159 12.79 -20.09 -3.75
N VAL A 160 13.60 -19.48 -4.62
CA VAL A 160 14.91 -20.03 -5.03
C VAL A 160 16.04 -19.54 -4.14
N GLY A 161 15.93 -18.36 -3.56
CA GLY A 161 17.02 -17.65 -2.89
C GLY A 161 16.96 -17.64 -1.37
N LYS A 162 18.13 -17.57 -0.73
CA LYS A 162 18.24 -17.08 0.64
C LYS A 162 18.12 -15.56 0.61
N LEU A 163 17.27 -15.01 1.47
CA LEU A 163 17.17 -13.56 1.66
C LEU A 163 18.49 -13.03 2.22
N ASN A 164 19.27 -12.41 1.37
CA ASN A 164 20.52 -11.76 1.71
C ASN A 164 20.52 -10.32 1.18
N LEU A 165 21.54 -9.55 1.51
CA LEU A 165 21.65 -8.17 1.06
C LEU A 165 21.56 -8.02 -0.47
N LYS A 166 22.09 -8.97 -1.23
CA LYS A 166 22.04 -8.93 -2.70
C LYS A 166 20.62 -9.10 -3.24
N SER A 167 19.86 -10.05 -2.68
CA SER A 167 18.44 -10.23 -3.06
C SER A 167 17.58 -9.04 -2.62
N ALA A 168 17.85 -8.44 -1.46
CA ALA A 168 17.16 -7.24 -1.01
C ALA A 168 17.42 -6.05 -1.95
N ILE A 169 18.67 -5.81 -2.35
CA ILE A 169 19.01 -4.75 -3.31
C ILE A 169 18.34 -5.04 -4.67
N PHE A 170 18.32 -6.28 -5.13
CA PHE A 170 17.67 -6.64 -6.38
C PHE A 170 16.17 -6.35 -6.35
N ILE A 171 15.47 -6.72 -5.28
CA ILE A 171 14.04 -6.44 -5.10
C ILE A 171 13.78 -4.93 -5.05
N PHE A 172 14.64 -4.17 -4.37
CA PHE A 172 14.53 -2.72 -4.33
C PHE A 172 14.73 -2.07 -5.71
N LEU A 173 15.69 -2.53 -6.49
CA LEU A 173 15.87 -2.07 -7.88
C LEU A 173 14.69 -2.45 -8.77
N LEU A 174 14.11 -3.63 -8.60
CA LEU A 174 12.87 -4.01 -9.27
C LEU A 174 11.73 -3.03 -8.94
N PHE A 175 11.57 -2.65 -7.67
CA PHE A 175 10.57 -1.66 -7.27
C PHE A 175 10.78 -0.30 -7.96
N ILE A 176 12.03 0.18 -8.02
CA ILE A 176 12.34 1.43 -8.74
C ILE A 176 12.03 1.32 -10.23
N THR A 177 12.37 0.20 -10.87
CA THR A 177 12.03 -0.01 -12.29
C THR A 177 10.52 -0.10 -12.51
N PHE A 178 9.78 -0.69 -11.60
CA PHE A 178 8.31 -0.71 -11.62
C PHE A 178 7.74 0.72 -11.59
N ILE A 179 8.14 1.54 -10.62
CA ILE A 179 7.69 2.95 -10.54
C ILE A 179 8.08 3.72 -11.81
N SER A 180 9.32 3.55 -12.28
CA SER A 180 9.78 4.22 -13.52
C SER A 180 8.94 3.80 -14.73
N SER A 181 8.56 2.53 -14.84
CA SER A 181 7.73 2.07 -15.94
C SER A 181 6.33 2.68 -15.93
N LEU A 182 5.77 2.92 -14.75
CA LEU A 182 4.47 3.60 -14.62
C LEU A 182 4.54 5.09 -14.97
N LEU A 183 5.65 5.76 -14.66
CA LEU A 183 5.84 7.18 -14.95
C LEU A 183 6.11 7.47 -16.45
N MET A 184 6.42 6.44 -17.23
CA MET A 184 6.63 6.58 -18.69
C MET A 184 5.32 6.66 -19.49
N PHE A 185 4.19 6.37 -18.87
CA PHE A 185 2.84 6.40 -19.46
C PHE A 185 2.03 7.57 -18.92
#